data_ccaee2c0cb0d2fdbe22e064adac3a8fc
#
_entry.id   ccaee2c0cb0d2fdbe22e064adac3a8fc
#
_cell.length_a   1.000
_cell.length_b   1.000
_cell.length_c   1.000
_cell.angle_alpha   90.00
_cell.angle_beta   90.00
_cell.angle_gamma   90.00
#
_symmetry.space_group_name_H-M   'P 1'
#
loop_
_entity.id
_entity.type
_entity.pdbx_description
1 polymer ?
#
loop_
_entity_poly.entity_id
_entity_poly.type
_entity_poly.pdbx_seq_one_letter_code
_entity_poly.pdbx_strand_id
1 'polypeptide(L)'
;MVAKRIIPCLDVKDGRTVKGVNFVGLRDVGDAVELGAKYAREGADELVYLDISATIEGRGTFCSLVSRVAAEINIPFTVGGGISSLDDAARLLDAGADKISVNSAAIRNPHLIDEIAGRYGSQFVVVAIDAKQIDGRWTATTHGGRVPSDKELFSWAHEAQERGAGELLFTSMDHDGTKDGYPCDTYAALANLLSIPIIASGGAGCVQHIADVLTEGRADAALAASIFHNNEIPIPVLKQELSKMNIPVRL
;
A
#
# COMPACT_ATOMS: atom_id res chain seq x y z
N MET A 1 -21.03 7.64 -7.52
CA MET A 1 -19.97 7.50 -6.53
C MET A 1 -19.04 6.39 -7.00
N VAL A 2 -17.73 6.57 -6.88
CA VAL A 2 -16.74 5.50 -7.17
C VAL A 2 -16.75 4.53 -6.00
N ALA A 3 -16.70 3.22 -6.26
CA ALA A 3 -16.64 2.22 -5.20
C ALA A 3 -15.30 2.33 -4.44
N LYS A 4 -15.35 2.20 -3.13
CA LYS A 4 -14.18 2.13 -2.27
C LYS A 4 -13.54 0.75 -2.38
N ARG A 5 -12.20 0.69 -2.36
CA ARG A 5 -11.44 -0.54 -2.55
C ARG A 5 -10.96 -1.12 -1.22
N ILE A 6 -11.05 -2.44 -1.09
CA ILE A 6 -10.49 -3.20 0.03
C ILE A 6 -9.27 -3.95 -0.49
N ILE A 7 -8.11 -3.66 0.08
CA ILE A 7 -6.80 -4.07 -0.45
C ILE A 7 -6.03 -4.87 0.60
N PRO A 8 -5.95 -6.19 0.50
CA PRO A 8 -5.00 -6.99 1.28
C PRO A 8 -3.55 -6.66 0.89
N CYS A 9 -2.69 -6.47 1.92
CA CYS A 9 -1.25 -6.29 1.75
C CYS A 9 -0.50 -7.55 2.18
N LEU A 10 0.40 -8.02 1.32
CA LEU A 10 1.24 -9.18 1.56
C LEU A 10 2.71 -8.71 1.65
N ASP A 11 3.24 -8.66 2.86
CA ASP A 11 4.67 -8.46 3.07
C ASP A 11 5.40 -9.74 2.69
N VAL A 12 6.32 -9.66 1.75
CA VAL A 12 7.00 -10.85 1.21
C VAL A 12 8.47 -10.84 1.58
N LYS A 13 8.93 -11.98 2.05
CA LYS A 13 10.35 -12.27 2.27
C LYS A 13 10.64 -13.68 1.72
N ASP A 14 11.65 -13.79 0.85
CA ASP A 14 12.08 -15.06 0.25
C ASP A 14 10.92 -15.86 -0.39
N GLY A 15 9.98 -15.15 -1.05
CA GLY A 15 8.80 -15.74 -1.72
C GLY A 15 7.66 -16.18 -0.79
N ARG A 16 7.80 -15.98 0.51
CA ARG A 16 6.79 -16.29 1.53
C ARG A 16 6.15 -15.00 2.05
N THR A 17 4.85 -15.05 2.30
CA THR A 17 4.18 -13.97 3.03
C THR A 17 4.56 -14.05 4.50
N VAL A 18 4.99 -12.93 5.05
CA VAL A 18 5.39 -12.82 6.45
C VAL A 18 4.62 -11.68 7.13
N LYS A 19 4.47 -11.74 8.45
CA LYS A 19 3.87 -10.65 9.22
C LYS A 19 4.58 -10.47 10.56
N GLY A 20 4.82 -9.21 10.90
CA GLY A 20 5.33 -8.76 12.18
C GLY A 20 4.73 -7.42 12.56
N VAL A 21 5.04 -6.91 13.74
CA VAL A 21 4.72 -5.54 14.15
C VAL A 21 5.90 -4.65 13.76
N ASN A 22 5.65 -3.58 12.99
CA ASN A 22 6.71 -2.69 12.48
C ASN A 22 7.88 -3.46 11.82
N PHE A 23 7.56 -4.51 11.06
CA PHE A 23 8.54 -5.41 10.41
C PHE A 23 9.53 -6.10 11.37
N VAL A 24 9.15 -6.29 12.63
CA VAL A 24 9.94 -7.01 13.65
C VAL A 24 9.20 -8.27 14.08
N GLY A 25 9.96 -9.34 14.44
CA GLY A 25 9.37 -10.60 14.88
C GLY A 25 8.56 -11.29 13.78
N LEU A 26 9.05 -11.30 12.55
CA LEU A 26 8.36 -11.84 11.38
C LEU A 26 8.03 -13.33 11.59
N ARG A 27 6.75 -13.66 11.40
CA ARG A 27 6.24 -15.04 11.31
C ARG A 27 5.81 -15.33 9.89
N ASP A 28 5.99 -16.57 9.46
CA ASP A 28 5.48 -17.06 8.18
C ASP A 28 3.95 -17.15 8.22
N VAL A 29 3.28 -16.62 7.20
CA VAL A 29 1.82 -16.63 7.06
C VAL A 29 1.39 -17.62 5.97
N GLY A 30 2.25 -17.87 4.97
CA GLY A 30 1.94 -18.80 3.88
C GLY A 30 2.61 -18.45 2.56
N ASP A 31 2.32 -19.23 1.52
CA ASP A 31 2.75 -18.94 0.16
C ASP A 31 2.07 -17.69 -0.37
N ALA A 32 2.86 -16.77 -0.95
CA ALA A 32 2.36 -15.48 -1.38
C ALA A 32 1.39 -15.57 -2.57
N VAL A 33 1.57 -16.55 -3.46
CA VAL A 33 0.68 -16.77 -4.62
C VAL A 33 -0.65 -17.34 -4.17
N GLU A 34 -0.62 -18.38 -3.33
CA GLU A 34 -1.83 -19.03 -2.80
C GLU A 34 -2.70 -18.07 -2.00
N LEU A 35 -2.07 -17.24 -1.15
CA LEU A 35 -2.79 -16.24 -0.35
C LEU A 35 -3.40 -15.15 -1.24
N GLY A 36 -2.68 -14.66 -2.25
CA GLY A 36 -3.22 -13.70 -3.19
C GLY A 36 -4.41 -14.24 -3.97
N ALA A 37 -4.30 -15.48 -4.49
CA ALA A 37 -5.40 -16.16 -5.16
C ALA A 37 -6.61 -16.39 -4.23
N LYS A 38 -6.37 -16.67 -2.94
CA LYS A 38 -7.43 -16.75 -1.93
C LYS A 38 -8.16 -15.42 -1.80
N TYR A 39 -7.42 -14.32 -1.59
CA TYR A 39 -8.03 -12.99 -1.40
C TYR A 39 -8.76 -12.49 -2.64
N ALA A 40 -8.24 -12.78 -3.84
CA ALA A 40 -8.93 -12.49 -5.10
C ALA A 40 -10.29 -13.21 -5.18
N ARG A 41 -10.31 -14.51 -4.83
CA ARG A 41 -11.59 -15.29 -4.77
C ARG A 41 -12.53 -14.81 -3.68
N GLU A 42 -12.02 -14.28 -2.57
CA GLU A 42 -12.81 -13.70 -1.49
C GLU A 42 -13.32 -12.29 -1.80
N GLY A 43 -13.00 -11.74 -2.97
CA GLY A 43 -13.53 -10.48 -3.45
C GLY A 43 -12.69 -9.26 -3.05
N ALA A 44 -11.39 -9.41 -2.81
CA ALA A 44 -10.49 -8.25 -2.76
C ALA A 44 -10.60 -7.43 -4.06
N ASP A 45 -10.49 -6.12 -3.96
CA ASP A 45 -10.56 -5.24 -5.13
C ASP A 45 -9.22 -5.08 -5.83
N GLU A 46 -8.14 -5.20 -5.06
CA GLU A 46 -6.75 -5.07 -5.49
C GLU A 46 -5.86 -5.78 -4.45
N LEU A 47 -4.63 -6.14 -4.82
CA LEU A 47 -3.63 -6.65 -3.88
C LEU A 47 -2.39 -5.75 -3.88
N VAL A 48 -1.69 -5.72 -2.76
CA VAL A 48 -0.36 -5.09 -2.65
C VAL A 48 0.63 -6.14 -2.19
N TYR A 49 1.73 -6.29 -2.92
CA TYR A 49 2.87 -7.12 -2.56
C TYR A 49 4.08 -6.24 -2.26
N LEU A 50 4.64 -6.35 -1.07
CA LEU A 50 5.81 -5.59 -0.66
C LEU A 50 6.99 -6.54 -0.39
N ASP A 51 8.05 -6.47 -1.20
CA ASP A 51 9.32 -7.11 -0.86
C ASP A 51 10.01 -6.31 0.25
N ILE A 52 9.83 -6.76 1.48
CA ILE A 52 10.36 -6.06 2.66
C ILE A 52 11.87 -6.31 2.88
N SER A 53 12.45 -7.25 2.17
CA SER A 53 13.90 -7.54 2.23
C SER A 53 14.72 -6.69 1.27
N ALA A 54 14.17 -6.34 0.10
CA ALA A 54 14.89 -5.68 -0.97
C ALA A 54 15.52 -4.34 -0.58
N THR A 55 14.79 -3.50 0.16
CA THR A 55 15.28 -2.18 0.58
C THR A 55 16.35 -2.27 1.68
N ILE A 56 16.26 -3.26 2.57
CA ILE A 56 17.16 -3.43 3.72
C ILE A 56 18.41 -4.19 3.32
N GLU A 57 18.26 -5.25 2.55
CA GLU A 57 19.31 -6.19 2.17
C GLU A 57 19.94 -5.85 0.81
N GLY A 58 19.46 -4.80 0.12
CA GLY A 58 19.91 -4.40 -1.23
C GLY A 58 19.57 -5.45 -2.31
N ARG A 59 18.58 -6.28 -2.05
CA ARG A 59 18.09 -7.27 -3.01
C ARG A 59 17.28 -6.61 -4.12
N GLY A 60 17.38 -7.15 -5.30
CA GLY A 60 16.51 -6.78 -6.40
C GLY A 60 15.08 -7.25 -6.18
N THR A 61 14.17 -6.75 -6.99
CA THR A 61 12.75 -7.12 -6.96
C THR A 61 12.53 -8.59 -7.36
N PHE A 62 11.45 -9.17 -6.90
CA PHE A 62 11.12 -10.58 -7.05
C PHE A 62 10.25 -10.87 -8.29
N CYS A 63 10.74 -10.53 -9.48
CA CYS A 63 9.98 -10.65 -10.74
C CYS A 63 9.38 -12.05 -11.01
N SER A 64 10.09 -13.13 -10.62
CA SER A 64 9.57 -14.49 -10.82
C SER A 64 8.32 -14.77 -9.98
N LEU A 65 8.24 -14.23 -8.77
CA LEU A 65 7.04 -14.31 -7.95
C LEU A 65 5.91 -13.48 -8.57
N VAL A 66 6.22 -12.29 -9.05
CA VAL A 66 5.25 -11.40 -9.72
C VAL A 66 4.60 -12.12 -10.91
N SER A 67 5.37 -12.79 -11.75
CA SER A 67 4.84 -13.55 -12.90
C SER A 67 3.92 -14.69 -12.46
N ARG A 68 4.25 -15.38 -11.37
CA ARG A 68 3.36 -16.43 -10.81
C ARG A 68 2.07 -15.86 -10.28
N VAL A 69 2.12 -14.71 -9.59
CA VAL A 69 0.93 -14.01 -9.09
C VAL A 69 0.06 -13.57 -10.26
N ALA A 70 0.64 -12.92 -11.28
CA ALA A 70 -0.08 -12.47 -12.47
C ALA A 70 -0.80 -13.60 -13.22
N ALA A 71 -0.27 -14.82 -13.18
CA ALA A 71 -0.90 -15.99 -13.79
C ALA A 71 -2.10 -16.55 -13.00
N GLU A 72 -2.17 -16.26 -11.70
CA GLU A 72 -3.17 -16.88 -10.79
C GLU A 72 -4.32 -15.95 -10.40
N ILE A 73 -4.16 -14.62 -10.55
CA ILE A 73 -5.19 -13.66 -10.15
C ILE A 73 -5.72 -12.88 -11.34
N ASN A 74 -6.95 -12.37 -11.20
CA ASN A 74 -7.65 -11.58 -12.23
C ASN A 74 -8.07 -10.19 -11.71
N ILE A 75 -7.50 -9.75 -10.60
CA ILE A 75 -7.67 -8.42 -10.04
C ILE A 75 -6.35 -7.65 -10.10
N PRO A 76 -6.38 -6.30 -10.17
CA PRO A 76 -5.15 -5.52 -10.21
C PRO A 76 -4.27 -5.76 -8.99
N PHE A 77 -2.96 -5.67 -9.17
CA PHE A 77 -2.04 -5.72 -8.06
C PHE A 77 -0.86 -4.77 -8.22
N THR A 78 -0.44 -4.24 -7.08
CA THR A 78 0.68 -3.33 -6.95
C THR A 78 1.87 -4.07 -6.35
N VAL A 79 3.05 -3.84 -6.89
CA VAL A 79 4.31 -4.41 -6.41
C VAL A 79 5.22 -3.32 -5.87
N GLY A 80 5.72 -3.49 -4.65
CA GLY A 80 6.67 -2.58 -4.02
C GLY A 80 7.89 -3.32 -3.44
N GLY A 81 8.89 -2.53 -3.05
CA GLY A 81 10.14 -3.02 -2.48
C GLY A 81 11.28 -3.07 -3.50
N GLY A 82 12.41 -2.43 -3.18
CA GLY A 82 13.64 -2.46 -3.96
C GLY A 82 13.63 -1.74 -5.31
N ILE A 83 12.54 -1.07 -5.68
CA ILE A 83 12.43 -0.35 -6.96
C ILE A 83 13.22 0.95 -6.87
N SER A 84 14.24 1.10 -7.69
CA SER A 84 15.18 2.22 -7.65
C SER A 84 15.55 2.80 -9.00
N SER A 85 15.05 2.21 -10.08
CA SER A 85 15.35 2.61 -11.45
C SER A 85 14.18 2.36 -12.41
N LEU A 86 14.24 2.99 -13.58
CA LEU A 86 13.30 2.71 -14.68
C LEU A 86 13.36 1.25 -15.14
N ASP A 87 14.55 0.62 -15.10
CA ASP A 87 14.74 -0.77 -15.45
C ASP A 87 14.05 -1.72 -14.45
N ASP A 88 14.04 -1.39 -13.16
CA ASP A 88 13.27 -2.14 -12.16
C ASP A 88 11.78 -2.08 -12.48
N ALA A 89 11.28 -0.88 -12.80
CA ALA A 89 9.89 -0.66 -13.17
C ALA A 89 9.51 -1.45 -14.45
N ALA A 90 10.38 -1.43 -15.47
CA ALA A 90 10.19 -2.19 -16.70
C ALA A 90 10.07 -3.69 -16.43
N ARG A 91 10.99 -4.26 -15.66
CA ARG A 91 10.98 -5.69 -15.32
C ARG A 91 9.71 -6.13 -14.60
N LEU A 92 9.18 -5.28 -13.72
CA LEU A 92 7.93 -5.59 -13.01
C LEU A 92 6.70 -5.50 -13.92
N LEU A 93 6.66 -4.51 -14.82
CA LEU A 93 5.62 -4.43 -15.83
C LEU A 93 5.63 -5.65 -16.75
N ASP A 94 6.82 -6.04 -17.23
CA ASP A 94 6.99 -7.23 -18.09
C ASP A 94 6.63 -8.53 -17.35
N ALA A 95 6.81 -8.55 -16.02
CA ALA A 95 6.40 -9.66 -15.16
C ALA A 95 4.88 -9.70 -14.90
N GLY A 96 4.13 -8.65 -15.26
CA GLY A 96 2.67 -8.59 -15.18
C GLY A 96 2.11 -7.74 -14.04
N ALA A 97 2.93 -6.92 -13.36
CA ALA A 97 2.41 -5.98 -12.36
C ALA A 97 1.58 -4.88 -13.02
N ASP A 98 0.40 -4.58 -12.47
CA ASP A 98 -0.45 -3.47 -12.94
C ASP A 98 0.04 -2.12 -12.47
N LYS A 99 0.66 -2.08 -11.28
CA LYS A 99 1.23 -0.88 -10.66
C LYS A 99 2.50 -1.22 -9.90
N ILE A 100 3.34 -0.22 -9.70
CA ILE A 100 4.49 -0.32 -8.81
C ILE A 100 4.39 0.72 -7.69
N SER A 101 4.98 0.39 -6.54
CA SER A 101 5.04 1.28 -5.38
C SER A 101 6.48 1.67 -5.08
N VAL A 102 6.76 2.97 -5.06
CA VAL A 102 8.07 3.56 -4.75
C VAL A 102 8.00 4.39 -3.47
N ASN A 103 8.99 4.26 -2.58
CA ASN A 103 9.11 5.02 -1.35
C ASN A 103 10.55 5.56 -1.20
N SER A 104 11.44 4.82 -0.54
CA SER A 104 12.80 5.30 -0.19
C SER A 104 13.62 5.78 -1.39
N ALA A 105 13.46 5.17 -2.55
CA ALA A 105 14.14 5.59 -3.77
C ALA A 105 13.60 6.94 -4.28
N ALA A 106 12.28 7.14 -4.23
CA ALA A 106 11.63 8.38 -4.62
C ALA A 106 11.99 9.54 -3.66
N ILE A 107 12.12 9.29 -2.36
CA ILE A 107 12.58 10.28 -1.40
C ILE A 107 14.03 10.73 -1.72
N ARG A 108 14.91 9.79 -2.07
CA ARG A 108 16.30 10.09 -2.42
C ARG A 108 16.46 10.75 -3.80
N ASN A 109 15.64 10.33 -4.75
CA ASN A 109 15.64 10.85 -6.12
C ASN A 109 14.19 11.03 -6.60
N PRO A 110 13.57 12.20 -6.35
CA PRO A 110 12.19 12.45 -6.78
C PRO A 110 11.96 12.37 -8.30
N HIS A 111 13.00 12.59 -9.12
CA HIS A 111 12.92 12.45 -10.57
C HIS A 111 12.59 11.04 -11.05
N LEU A 112 12.78 10.02 -10.19
CA LEU A 112 12.34 8.65 -10.51
C LEU A 112 10.84 8.58 -10.78
N ILE A 113 10.02 9.39 -10.09
CA ILE A 113 8.58 9.47 -10.31
C ILE A 113 8.30 10.03 -11.71
N ASP A 114 8.97 11.14 -12.09
CA ASP A 114 8.83 11.78 -13.39
C ASP A 114 9.18 10.82 -14.53
N GLU A 115 10.30 10.09 -14.39
CA GLU A 115 10.79 9.15 -15.39
C GLU A 115 9.82 7.98 -15.60
N ILE A 116 9.34 7.37 -14.51
CA ILE A 116 8.43 6.21 -14.60
C ILE A 116 7.07 6.67 -15.12
N ALA A 117 6.51 7.76 -14.59
CA ALA A 117 5.22 8.29 -15.03
C ALA A 117 5.25 8.75 -16.49
N GLY A 118 6.34 9.39 -16.91
CA GLY A 118 6.54 9.81 -18.31
C GLY A 118 6.65 8.64 -19.29
N ARG A 119 7.17 7.49 -18.84
CA ARG A 119 7.35 6.30 -19.69
C ARG A 119 6.13 5.39 -19.74
N TYR A 120 5.47 5.17 -18.59
CA TYR A 120 4.42 4.16 -18.44
C TYR A 120 3.06 4.74 -18.07
N GLY A 121 2.98 6.05 -17.85
CA GLY A 121 1.78 6.73 -17.39
C GLY A 121 1.68 6.78 -15.86
N SER A 122 1.03 7.84 -15.34
CA SER A 122 0.86 8.05 -13.90
C SER A 122 0.09 6.91 -13.22
N GLN A 123 -0.87 6.28 -13.91
CA GLN A 123 -1.64 5.15 -13.38
C GLN A 123 -0.78 3.95 -12.96
N PHE A 124 0.45 3.84 -13.45
CA PHE A 124 1.39 2.79 -13.08
C PHE A 124 2.16 3.10 -11.79
N VAL A 125 2.17 4.36 -11.35
CA VAL A 125 3.01 4.84 -10.24
C VAL A 125 2.19 5.08 -8.99
N VAL A 126 2.42 4.28 -7.96
CA VAL A 126 1.97 4.51 -6.60
C VAL A 126 3.16 5.06 -5.80
N VAL A 127 3.03 6.24 -5.21
CA VAL A 127 4.04 6.72 -4.24
C VAL A 127 3.62 6.28 -2.85
N ALA A 128 4.41 5.41 -2.24
CA ALA A 128 4.23 5.03 -0.85
C ALA A 128 4.94 6.03 0.07
N ILE A 129 4.23 6.48 1.10
CA ILE A 129 4.76 7.35 2.14
C ILE A 129 4.50 6.68 3.49
N ASP A 130 5.56 6.11 4.07
CA ASP A 130 5.54 5.73 5.48
C ASP A 130 5.87 6.99 6.27
N ALA A 131 4.98 7.46 7.14
CA ALA A 131 5.28 8.62 7.95
C ALA A 131 4.86 8.41 9.41
N LYS A 132 5.53 9.13 10.30
CA LYS A 132 5.25 9.17 11.72
C LYS A 132 5.30 10.60 12.25
N GLN A 133 4.69 10.83 13.38
CA GLN A 133 4.77 12.11 14.07
C GLN A 133 6.10 12.23 14.81
N ILE A 134 6.84 13.30 14.51
CA ILE A 134 8.07 13.68 15.19
C ILE A 134 7.92 15.15 15.57
N ASP A 135 7.99 15.46 16.85
CA ASP A 135 7.82 16.82 17.39
C ASP A 135 6.55 17.53 16.86
N GLY A 136 5.43 16.78 16.77
CA GLY A 136 4.14 17.28 16.30
C GLY A 136 4.03 17.49 14.79
N ARG A 137 4.99 17.00 13.99
CA ARG A 137 4.98 17.07 12.53
C ARG A 137 5.01 15.67 11.90
N TRP A 138 4.19 15.46 10.89
CA TRP A 138 4.24 14.25 10.09
C TRP A 138 5.49 14.23 9.22
N THR A 139 6.40 13.33 9.52
CA THR A 139 7.70 13.19 8.83
C THR A 139 7.74 11.89 8.04
N ALA A 140 7.97 11.99 6.73
CA ALA A 140 8.15 10.82 5.89
C ALA A 140 9.44 10.07 6.28
N THR A 141 9.37 8.74 6.19
CA THR A 141 10.45 7.86 6.60
C THR A 141 10.89 6.95 5.46
N THR A 142 12.08 6.40 5.59
CA THR A 142 12.66 5.41 4.68
C THR A 142 12.93 4.11 5.42
N HIS A 143 13.33 3.06 4.68
CA HIS A 143 13.70 1.76 5.24
C HIS A 143 12.60 1.12 6.09
N GLY A 144 11.34 1.16 5.61
CA GLY A 144 10.20 0.58 6.30
C GLY A 144 9.91 1.29 7.64
N GLY A 145 9.83 2.61 7.63
CA GLY A 145 9.49 3.43 8.79
C GLY A 145 10.63 3.72 9.77
N ARG A 146 11.84 3.18 9.52
CA ARG A 146 12.94 3.20 10.50
C ARG A 146 13.74 4.48 10.53
N VAL A 147 13.96 5.11 9.37
CA VAL A 147 14.84 6.28 9.23
C VAL A 147 14.02 7.49 8.81
N PRO A 148 13.91 8.53 9.66
CA PRO A 148 13.28 9.78 9.27
C PRO A 148 14.02 10.42 8.09
N SER A 149 13.27 11.06 7.20
CA SER A 149 13.81 11.89 6.12
C SER A 149 13.63 13.38 6.45
N ASP A 150 14.06 14.24 5.55
CA ASP A 150 13.83 15.69 5.59
C ASP A 150 12.47 16.10 5.02
N LYS A 151 11.70 15.12 4.47
CA LYS A 151 10.41 15.38 3.83
C LYS A 151 9.27 15.37 4.86
N GLU A 152 8.46 16.41 4.83
CA GLU A 152 7.20 16.45 5.56
C GLU A 152 6.09 15.81 4.71
N LEU A 153 5.14 15.09 5.34
CA LEU A 153 4.12 14.29 4.67
C LEU A 153 3.33 15.07 3.60
N PHE A 154 2.75 16.21 3.97
CA PHE A 154 1.83 16.92 3.08
C PHE A 154 2.55 17.56 1.90
N SER A 155 3.68 18.19 2.15
CA SER A 155 4.49 18.78 1.10
C SER A 155 5.08 17.72 0.16
N TRP A 156 5.50 16.57 0.71
CA TRP A 156 6.01 15.47 -0.10
C TRP A 156 4.89 14.78 -0.91
N ALA A 157 3.72 14.58 -0.33
CA ALA A 157 2.58 14.02 -1.06
C ALA A 157 2.15 14.91 -2.23
N HIS A 158 2.12 16.24 -2.02
CA HIS A 158 1.84 17.19 -3.09
C HIS A 158 2.93 17.16 -4.17
N GLU A 159 4.22 17.20 -3.79
CA GLU A 159 5.34 17.09 -4.73
C GLU A 159 5.26 15.79 -5.55
N ALA A 160 4.93 14.66 -4.92
CA ALA A 160 4.79 13.37 -5.59
C ALA A 160 3.68 13.39 -6.66
N GLN A 161 2.52 13.99 -6.34
CA GLN A 161 1.44 14.18 -7.31
C GLN A 161 1.90 15.04 -8.50
N GLU A 162 2.53 16.19 -8.25
CA GLU A 162 3.01 17.11 -9.30
C GLU A 162 4.06 16.44 -10.22
N ARG A 163 4.81 15.48 -9.70
CA ARG A 163 5.77 14.67 -10.46
C ARG A 163 5.14 13.52 -11.25
N GLY A 164 3.85 13.29 -11.10
CA GLY A 164 3.12 12.30 -11.89
C GLY A 164 2.79 11.01 -11.16
N ALA A 165 2.80 10.99 -9.82
CA ALA A 165 2.19 9.89 -9.08
C ALA A 165 0.70 9.79 -9.43
N GLY A 166 0.23 8.58 -9.75
CA GLY A 166 -1.18 8.34 -10.04
C GLY A 166 -1.98 7.95 -8.82
N GLU A 167 -1.32 7.58 -7.73
CA GLU A 167 -1.95 7.18 -6.47
C GLU A 167 -0.99 7.37 -5.30
N LEU A 168 -1.52 7.71 -4.13
CA LEU A 168 -0.78 7.79 -2.88
C LEU A 168 -1.13 6.59 -1.98
N LEU A 169 -0.12 5.88 -1.48
CA LEU A 169 -0.26 4.90 -0.40
C LEU A 169 0.37 5.50 0.88
N PHE A 170 -0.46 6.01 1.77
CA PHE A 170 0.04 6.54 3.04
C PHE A 170 -0.09 5.51 4.16
N THR A 171 1.03 5.17 4.81
CA THR A 171 1.09 4.33 6.00
C THR A 171 1.41 5.17 7.23
N SER A 172 0.48 5.21 8.18
CA SER A 172 0.76 5.78 9.50
C SER A 172 1.58 4.78 10.32
N MET A 173 2.87 5.08 10.52
CA MET A 173 3.78 4.21 11.29
C MET A 173 3.46 4.20 12.78
N ASP A 174 2.79 5.23 13.29
CA ASP A 174 2.35 5.31 14.67
C ASP A 174 1.16 4.37 14.94
N HIS A 175 0.40 4.02 13.89
CA HIS A 175 -0.78 3.16 13.97
C HIS A 175 -0.56 1.77 13.35
N ASP A 176 0.55 1.55 12.63
CA ASP A 176 0.78 0.26 11.98
C ASP A 176 0.95 -0.87 12.97
N GLY A 177 0.07 -1.88 12.83
CA GLY A 177 0.01 -3.05 13.70
C GLY A 177 -0.67 -2.84 15.06
N THR A 178 -1.07 -1.62 15.43
CA THR A 178 -1.72 -1.33 16.74
C THR A 178 -3.16 -1.78 16.79
N LYS A 179 -3.88 -1.77 15.66
CA LYS A 179 -5.32 -2.02 15.55
C LYS A 179 -6.20 -0.95 16.24
N ASP A 180 -5.68 0.26 16.44
CA ASP A 180 -6.38 1.35 17.14
C ASP A 180 -7.11 2.33 16.20
N GLY A 181 -7.16 2.02 14.91
CA GLY A 181 -7.76 2.85 13.86
C GLY A 181 -6.74 3.67 13.10
N TYR A 182 -7.21 4.24 11.99
CA TYR A 182 -6.43 5.11 11.12
C TYR A 182 -6.51 6.56 11.62
N PRO A 183 -5.50 7.41 11.39
CA PRO A 183 -5.57 8.84 11.69
C PRO A 183 -6.46 9.58 10.67
N CYS A 184 -7.78 9.48 10.82
CA CYS A 184 -8.78 9.97 9.85
C CYS A 184 -8.61 11.46 9.51
N ASP A 185 -8.30 12.32 10.48
CA ASP A 185 -8.05 13.74 10.24
C ASP A 185 -6.88 13.98 9.26
N THR A 186 -5.83 13.18 9.36
CA THR A 186 -4.67 13.25 8.45
C THR A 186 -5.05 12.83 7.04
N TYR A 187 -5.84 11.75 6.91
CA TYR A 187 -6.34 11.32 5.60
C TYR A 187 -7.29 12.33 4.98
N ALA A 188 -8.19 12.94 5.77
CA ALA A 188 -9.07 14.02 5.32
C ALA A 188 -8.29 15.25 4.85
N ALA A 189 -7.20 15.61 5.54
CA ALA A 189 -6.30 16.69 5.13
C ALA A 189 -5.59 16.37 3.81
N LEU A 190 -5.09 15.13 3.63
CA LEU A 190 -4.52 14.67 2.36
C LEU A 190 -5.56 14.68 1.23
N ALA A 191 -6.80 14.22 1.50
CA ALA A 191 -7.88 14.22 0.51
C ALA A 191 -8.35 15.64 0.10
N ASN A 192 -8.10 16.65 0.94
CA ASN A 192 -8.33 18.05 0.57
C ASN A 192 -7.18 18.63 -0.25
N LEU A 193 -5.97 18.13 -0.07
CA LEU A 193 -4.76 18.62 -0.73
C LEU A 193 -4.55 17.99 -2.11
N LEU A 194 -4.87 16.71 -2.27
CA LEU A 194 -4.55 15.91 -3.45
C LEU A 194 -5.79 15.69 -4.33
N SER A 195 -5.55 15.52 -5.63
CA SER A 195 -6.55 15.10 -6.61
C SER A 195 -6.42 13.64 -7.04
N ILE A 196 -5.34 12.97 -6.66
CA ILE A 196 -5.11 11.55 -6.92
C ILE A 196 -5.72 10.68 -5.81
N PRO A 197 -6.11 9.42 -6.09
CA PRO A 197 -6.63 8.51 -5.10
C PRO A 197 -5.66 8.26 -3.94
N ILE A 198 -6.22 8.01 -2.74
CA ILE A 198 -5.45 7.74 -1.52
C ILE A 198 -5.81 6.36 -0.99
N ILE A 199 -4.78 5.52 -0.81
CA ILE A 199 -4.86 4.24 -0.11
C ILE A 199 -4.43 4.46 1.34
N ALA A 200 -5.33 4.17 2.28
CA ALA A 200 -5.04 4.27 3.70
C ALA A 200 -4.43 2.97 4.24
N SER A 201 -3.33 3.09 4.98
CA SER A 201 -2.59 1.99 5.59
C SER A 201 -2.14 2.33 7.01
N GLY A 202 -2.07 1.30 7.89
CA GLY A 202 -1.68 1.44 9.29
C GLY A 202 -2.85 1.79 10.22
N GLY A 203 -3.32 0.79 11.02
CA GLY A 203 -4.35 1.00 12.04
C GLY A 203 -5.58 0.09 11.97
N ALA A 204 -5.76 -0.68 10.91
CA ALA A 204 -6.93 -1.57 10.75
C ALA A 204 -7.04 -2.59 11.88
N GLY A 205 -8.13 -2.56 12.63
CA GLY A 205 -8.41 -3.50 13.72
C GLY A 205 -9.84 -4.05 13.71
N CYS A 206 -10.81 -3.29 13.18
CA CYS A 206 -12.20 -3.69 13.09
C CYS A 206 -12.89 -3.05 11.87
N VAL A 207 -14.14 -3.46 11.61
CA VAL A 207 -14.96 -2.93 10.50
C VAL A 207 -15.12 -1.41 10.62
N GLN A 208 -15.35 -0.91 11.84
CA GLN A 208 -15.56 0.52 12.07
C GLN A 208 -14.35 1.36 11.67
N HIS A 209 -13.11 0.92 11.99
CA HIS A 209 -11.89 1.63 11.58
C HIS A 209 -11.80 1.81 10.06
N ILE A 210 -12.20 0.77 9.31
CA ILE A 210 -12.23 0.83 7.85
C ILE A 210 -13.35 1.76 7.36
N ALA A 211 -14.53 1.69 7.99
CA ALA A 211 -15.64 2.59 7.67
C ALA A 211 -15.25 4.06 7.90
N ASP A 212 -14.62 4.37 9.05
CA ASP A 212 -14.22 5.74 9.42
C ASP A 212 -13.20 6.32 8.42
N VAL A 213 -12.16 5.56 8.06
CA VAL A 213 -11.15 6.08 7.11
C VAL A 213 -11.71 6.27 5.70
N LEU A 214 -12.68 5.44 5.28
CA LEU A 214 -13.33 5.56 3.97
C LEU A 214 -14.37 6.69 3.92
N THR A 215 -14.92 7.11 5.05
CA THR A 215 -15.93 8.17 5.18
C THR A 215 -15.33 9.46 5.74
N GLU A 216 -15.01 9.51 7.02
CA GLU A 216 -14.42 10.68 7.69
C GLU A 216 -13.02 10.99 7.14
N GLY A 217 -12.18 9.97 6.99
CA GLY A 217 -10.85 10.09 6.38
C GLY A 217 -10.87 10.35 4.88
N ARG A 218 -12.00 10.08 4.20
CA ARG A 218 -12.19 10.28 2.76
C ARG A 218 -11.21 9.53 1.87
N ALA A 219 -10.54 8.49 2.39
CA ALA A 219 -9.68 7.64 1.60
C ALA A 219 -10.47 6.90 0.49
N ASP A 220 -9.81 6.58 -0.61
CA ASP A 220 -10.40 5.86 -1.74
C ASP A 220 -10.26 4.35 -1.61
N ALA A 221 -9.32 3.92 -0.77
CA ALA A 221 -9.10 2.52 -0.44
C ALA A 221 -8.60 2.36 1.00
N ALA A 222 -8.92 1.21 1.59
CA ALA A 222 -8.36 0.76 2.85
C ALA A 222 -7.48 -0.48 2.62
N LEU A 223 -6.22 -0.36 3.01
CA LEU A 223 -5.25 -1.44 2.98
C LEU A 223 -5.08 -2.02 4.39
N ALA A 224 -5.10 -3.35 4.47
CA ALA A 224 -4.86 -4.07 5.71
C ALA A 224 -4.16 -5.41 5.46
N ALA A 225 -3.47 -5.91 6.46
CA ALA A 225 -2.74 -7.18 6.42
C ALA A 225 -3.23 -8.15 7.50
N SER A 226 -2.95 -7.86 8.77
CA SER A 226 -3.11 -8.80 9.88
C SER A 226 -4.55 -9.28 10.08
N ILE A 227 -5.55 -8.40 9.91
CA ILE A 227 -6.98 -8.79 10.06
C ILE A 227 -7.41 -9.82 9.02
N PHE A 228 -6.82 -9.79 7.81
CA PHE A 228 -7.06 -10.76 6.75
C PHE A 228 -6.21 -12.02 6.92
N HIS A 229 -4.93 -11.87 7.21
CA HIS A 229 -4.01 -13.00 7.41
C HIS A 229 -4.41 -13.89 8.57
N ASN A 230 -4.92 -13.30 9.66
CA ASN A 230 -5.39 -14.03 10.83
C ASN A 230 -6.86 -14.49 10.70
N ASN A 231 -7.51 -14.19 9.57
CA ASN A 231 -8.93 -14.45 9.36
C ASN A 231 -9.83 -13.84 10.46
N GLU A 232 -9.44 -12.69 11.01
CA GLU A 232 -10.21 -11.98 12.04
C GLU A 232 -11.46 -11.35 11.43
N ILE A 233 -11.34 -10.81 10.21
CA ILE A 233 -12.44 -10.23 9.43
C ILE A 233 -12.31 -10.74 7.99
N PRO A 234 -13.13 -11.73 7.57
CA PRO A 234 -13.16 -12.15 6.17
C PRO A 234 -13.59 -11.02 5.24
N ILE A 235 -12.96 -10.90 4.06
CA ILE A 235 -13.23 -9.82 3.09
C ILE A 235 -14.71 -9.74 2.70
N PRO A 236 -15.41 -10.85 2.42
CA PRO A 236 -16.84 -10.79 2.09
C PRO A 236 -17.69 -10.23 3.22
N VAL A 237 -17.37 -10.59 4.48
CA VAL A 237 -18.08 -10.10 5.67
C VAL A 237 -17.84 -8.60 5.84
N LEU A 238 -16.57 -8.16 5.73
CA LEU A 238 -16.22 -6.73 5.79
C LEU A 238 -17.04 -5.93 4.78
N LYS A 239 -17.04 -6.34 3.52
CA LYS A 239 -17.76 -5.63 2.45
C LYS A 239 -19.28 -5.60 2.66
N GLN A 240 -19.85 -6.69 3.16
CA GLN A 240 -21.28 -6.72 3.53
C GLN A 240 -21.59 -5.71 4.63
N GLU A 241 -20.78 -5.63 5.68
CA GLU A 241 -20.97 -4.65 6.78
C GLU A 241 -20.79 -3.21 6.28
N LEU A 242 -19.77 -2.92 5.47
CA LEU A 242 -19.58 -1.61 4.86
C LEU A 242 -20.78 -1.21 3.96
N SER A 243 -21.31 -2.15 3.21
CA SER A 243 -22.52 -1.93 2.38
C SER A 243 -23.74 -1.59 3.21
N LYS A 244 -23.95 -2.25 4.37
CA LYS A 244 -25.02 -1.89 5.34
C LYS A 244 -24.86 -0.49 5.91
N MET A 245 -23.63 0.02 6.00
CA MET A 245 -23.33 1.39 6.40
C MET A 245 -23.45 2.40 5.25
N ASN A 246 -23.97 1.99 4.08
CA ASN A 246 -24.08 2.78 2.86
C ASN A 246 -22.73 3.24 2.29
N ILE A 247 -21.64 2.56 2.58
CA ILE A 247 -20.35 2.80 1.97
C ILE A 247 -20.31 2.02 0.64
N PRO A 248 -20.07 2.70 -0.50
CA PRO A 248 -20.10 2.04 -1.80
C PRO A 248 -18.88 1.11 -1.95
N VAL A 249 -19.11 -0.19 -1.87
CA VAL A 249 -18.13 -1.25 -2.12
C VAL A 249 -18.67 -2.22 -3.19
N ARG A 250 -17.78 -2.89 -3.88
CA ARG A 250 -18.14 -3.94 -4.83
C ARG A 250 -18.30 -5.25 -4.04
N LEU A 251 -19.49 -5.87 -4.08
CA LEU A 251 -19.80 -7.16 -3.43
C LEU A 251 -19.43 -8.34 -4.36
#